data_aef93fc47a4127817c9202068b2843e8
#
_entry.id   aef93fc47a4127817c9202068b2843e8
#
_cell.length_a   1.000
_cell.length_b   1.000
_cell.length_c   1.000
_cell.angle_alpha   90.00
_cell.angle_beta   90.00
_cell.angle_gamma   90.00
#
_symmetry.space_group_name_H-M   'P 1'
#
loop_
_entity.id
_entity.type
_entity.pdbx_description
1 polymer ?
#
loop_
_entity_poly.entity_id
_entity_poly.type
_entity_poly.pdbx_seq_one_letter_code
_entity_poly.pdbx_strand_id
1 'polypeptide(L)'
;MVRLKEDFYVPYSLPGAKTENLNNTIVYFIQETLSPARLAGEILLVHETLDQSVENRKAWIYNPGQRRVRRAPNVAFDNPGTNSDNLRTSDQLDIYNGSPERYDWKLVGKKEILVPYNAYKLHSDKVKYADILKKNHINQDLARYELHRVWVVESTLKQGMSHLYSRRTLYVDEDSWQILAVDCYDRRGQLYRVQEGHVINYYDLPTVWTTLETTFDLSNGRYLALGLDNEEPQTYDFSAKFSTANFQPSALTRRGVRRRVQAVLGVLRLRRQRKFFAGVETLRETQNDRE
;
A
#
# COMPACT_ATOMS: atom_id res chain seq x y z
N MET A 1 -6.17 -10.42 7.84
CA MET A 1 -5.12 -9.37 7.67
C MET A 1 -4.05 -9.88 6.72
N VAL A 2 -3.55 -9.03 5.85
CA VAL A 2 -2.40 -9.30 4.96
C VAL A 2 -1.23 -8.46 5.43
N ARG A 3 -0.04 -9.07 5.59
CA ARG A 3 1.20 -8.34 5.89
C ARG A 3 2.02 -8.22 4.62
N LEU A 4 2.48 -7.02 4.37
CA LEU A 4 3.25 -6.66 3.20
C LEU A 4 4.63 -6.13 3.62
N LYS A 5 5.61 -6.28 2.75
CA LYS A 5 6.88 -5.56 2.78
C LYS A 5 7.00 -4.77 1.50
N GLU A 6 7.33 -3.51 1.64
CA GLU A 6 7.39 -2.58 0.51
C GLU A 6 8.76 -1.94 0.43
N ASP A 7 9.29 -1.84 -0.78
CA ASP A 7 10.51 -1.12 -1.08
C ASP A 7 10.20 -0.08 -2.16
N PHE A 8 10.57 1.17 -1.91
CA PHE A 8 10.42 2.28 -2.85
C PHE A 8 11.78 2.81 -3.28
N TYR A 9 11.92 3.15 -4.54
CA TYR A 9 13.02 3.94 -5.06
C TYR A 9 12.46 5.08 -5.90
N VAL A 10 12.70 6.31 -5.46
CA VAL A 10 12.07 7.53 -6.00
C VAL A 10 13.14 8.39 -6.68
N PRO A 11 13.47 8.14 -7.96
CA PRO A 11 14.48 8.94 -8.69
C PRO A 11 14.11 10.43 -8.73
N TYR A 12 12.82 10.74 -8.77
CA TYR A 12 12.29 12.10 -8.80
C TYR A 12 12.74 12.95 -7.61
N SER A 13 12.86 12.35 -6.42
CA SER A 13 13.23 13.03 -5.18
C SER A 13 14.73 13.02 -4.89
N LEU A 14 15.57 12.48 -5.77
CA LEU A 14 17.02 12.44 -5.56
C LEU A 14 17.64 13.82 -5.81
N PRO A 15 18.69 14.18 -5.07
CA PRO A 15 19.46 15.40 -5.36
C PRO A 15 19.94 15.45 -6.80
N GLY A 16 19.68 16.56 -7.49
CA GLY A 16 20.07 16.75 -8.90
C GLY A 16 19.16 16.04 -9.91
N ALA A 17 18.02 15.49 -9.48
CA ALA A 17 17.03 14.95 -10.40
C ALA A 17 16.54 16.03 -11.37
N LYS A 18 16.42 15.66 -12.65
CA LYS A 18 15.86 16.48 -13.72
C LYS A 18 14.92 15.63 -14.54
N THR A 19 13.86 16.25 -15.06
CA THR A 19 12.84 15.56 -15.87
C THR A 19 13.43 14.74 -17.00
N GLU A 20 14.48 15.27 -17.66
CA GLU A 20 15.16 14.62 -18.79
C GLU A 20 15.85 13.29 -18.39
N ASN A 21 16.24 13.16 -17.12
CA ASN A 21 16.97 11.99 -16.62
C ASN A 21 16.03 10.91 -16.02
N LEU A 22 14.74 11.20 -15.87
CA LEU A 22 13.78 10.29 -15.23
C LEU A 22 13.26 9.20 -16.17
N ASN A 23 13.46 9.34 -17.48
CA ASN A 23 12.90 8.41 -18.48
C ASN A 23 11.42 8.12 -18.24
N ASN A 24 10.65 9.17 -17.98
CA ASN A 24 9.23 9.11 -17.63
C ASN A 24 8.92 8.19 -16.43
N THR A 25 9.86 7.98 -15.50
CA THR A 25 9.63 7.14 -14.30
C THR A 25 9.77 7.98 -13.04
N ILE A 26 8.68 8.08 -12.26
CA ILE A 26 8.66 8.83 -11.00
C ILE A 26 9.10 7.96 -9.83
N VAL A 27 8.64 6.71 -9.76
CA VAL A 27 8.93 5.77 -8.67
C VAL A 27 9.00 4.34 -9.17
N TYR A 28 9.90 3.57 -8.56
CA TYR A 28 9.94 2.11 -8.63
C TYR A 28 9.45 1.55 -7.31
N PHE A 29 8.52 0.62 -7.35
CA PHE A 29 7.86 0.06 -6.18
C PHE A 29 7.88 -1.47 -6.23
N ILE A 30 8.26 -2.10 -5.13
CA ILE A 30 8.11 -3.54 -4.93
C ILE A 30 7.30 -3.79 -3.68
N GLN A 31 6.26 -4.61 -3.80
CA GLN A 31 5.45 -5.10 -2.70
C GLN A 31 5.55 -6.62 -2.62
N GLU A 32 5.98 -7.13 -1.48
CA GLU A 32 6.07 -8.56 -1.21
C GLU A 32 5.05 -8.96 -0.14
N THR A 33 4.22 -9.95 -0.44
CA THR A 33 3.24 -10.50 0.51
C THR A 33 3.94 -11.44 1.49
N LEU A 34 3.88 -11.12 2.78
CA LEU A 34 4.49 -11.88 3.86
C LEU A 34 3.54 -12.91 4.47
N SER A 35 2.28 -12.54 4.63
CA SER A 35 1.21 -13.39 5.17
C SER A 35 -0.16 -12.99 4.57
N PRO A 36 -1.18 -13.85 4.64
CA PRO A 36 -1.20 -15.22 5.15
C PRO A 36 -0.47 -16.22 4.24
N ALA A 37 -0.21 -17.41 4.73
CA ALA A 37 0.60 -18.42 4.04
C ALA A 37 0.15 -18.73 2.60
N ARG A 38 -1.16 -18.66 2.32
CA ARG A 38 -1.72 -18.88 0.97
C ARG A 38 -1.31 -17.84 -0.06
N LEU A 39 -0.94 -16.63 0.36
CA LEU A 39 -0.54 -15.50 -0.49
C LEU A 39 0.95 -15.20 -0.38
N ALA A 40 1.62 -15.75 0.65
CA ALA A 40 3.00 -15.45 0.96
C ALA A 40 3.95 -15.78 -0.18
N GLY A 41 4.84 -14.81 -0.49
CA GLY A 41 5.84 -14.94 -1.54
C GLY A 41 5.40 -14.41 -2.91
N GLU A 42 4.15 -13.95 -3.05
CA GLU A 42 3.78 -13.14 -4.22
C GLU A 42 4.50 -11.80 -4.15
N ILE A 43 5.06 -11.36 -5.27
CA ILE A 43 5.78 -10.09 -5.36
C ILE A 43 5.23 -9.31 -6.54
N LEU A 44 4.79 -8.09 -6.27
CA LEU A 44 4.40 -7.10 -7.25
C LEU A 44 5.57 -6.12 -7.45
N LEU A 45 5.94 -5.86 -8.70
CA LEU A 45 6.84 -4.78 -9.11
C LEU A 45 6.06 -3.79 -9.96
N VAL A 46 6.19 -2.52 -9.66
CA VAL A 46 5.58 -1.44 -10.44
C VAL A 46 6.65 -0.42 -10.80
N HIS A 47 6.64 0.02 -12.05
CA HIS A 47 7.30 1.23 -12.52
C HIS A 47 6.23 2.27 -12.77
N GLU A 48 6.15 3.25 -11.89
CA GLU A 48 5.22 4.36 -12.03
C GLU A 48 5.76 5.38 -13.01
N THR A 49 4.94 5.77 -13.96
CA THR A 49 5.30 6.78 -14.94
C THR A 49 4.94 8.18 -14.44
N LEU A 50 5.78 9.16 -14.75
CA LEU A 50 5.56 10.56 -14.42
C LEU A 50 4.39 11.12 -15.24
N ASP A 51 4.39 10.86 -16.54
CA ASP A 51 3.30 11.19 -17.45
C ASP A 51 2.62 9.91 -17.97
N GLN A 52 1.49 9.59 -17.35
CA GLN A 52 0.71 8.40 -17.69
C GLN A 52 -0.10 8.57 -18.99
N SER A 53 -0.21 9.78 -19.54
CA SER A 53 -0.82 10.01 -20.86
C SER A 53 0.10 9.60 -22.02
N VAL A 54 1.41 9.66 -21.80
CA VAL A 54 2.43 9.22 -22.75
C VAL A 54 2.68 7.72 -22.64
N GLU A 55 2.81 7.21 -21.44
CA GLU A 55 3.03 5.79 -21.18
C GLU A 55 2.41 5.38 -19.84
N ASN A 56 1.49 4.41 -19.87
CA ASN A 56 0.88 3.87 -18.66
C ASN A 56 1.92 3.15 -17.80
N ARG A 57 1.68 3.10 -16.48
CA ARG A 57 2.50 2.33 -15.53
C ARG A 57 2.73 0.90 -16.02
N LYS A 58 3.89 0.36 -15.67
CA LYS A 58 4.27 -1.03 -15.97
C LYS A 58 4.26 -1.83 -14.68
N ALA A 59 3.63 -3.00 -14.67
CA ALA A 59 3.66 -3.87 -13.51
C ALA A 59 3.97 -5.32 -13.89
N TRP A 60 4.62 -6.01 -12.95
CA TRP A 60 4.95 -7.43 -13.05
C TRP A 60 4.64 -8.12 -11.73
N ILE A 61 4.12 -9.34 -11.84
CA ILE A 61 3.80 -10.18 -10.69
C ILE A 61 4.65 -11.44 -10.75
N TYR A 62 5.37 -11.73 -9.67
CA TYR A 62 6.00 -13.02 -9.45
C TYR A 62 5.05 -13.92 -8.66
N ASN A 63 4.73 -15.07 -9.22
CA ASN A 63 3.93 -16.09 -8.55
C ASN A 63 4.85 -17.19 -7.98
N PRO A 64 4.87 -17.42 -6.66
CA PRO A 64 5.77 -18.38 -6.01
C PRO A 64 5.43 -19.84 -6.35
N GLY A 65 4.17 -20.15 -6.67
CA GLY A 65 3.74 -21.47 -7.07
C GLY A 65 4.27 -21.87 -8.46
N GLN A 66 4.17 -20.93 -9.40
CA GLN A 66 4.63 -21.13 -10.79
C GLN A 66 6.12 -20.79 -10.98
N ARG A 67 6.73 -20.04 -10.06
CA ARG A 67 8.10 -19.49 -10.14
C ARG A 67 8.32 -18.64 -11.39
N ARG A 68 7.31 -17.93 -11.83
CA ARG A 68 7.31 -17.14 -13.04
C ARG A 68 6.95 -15.70 -12.75
N VAL A 69 7.62 -14.80 -13.45
CA VAL A 69 7.25 -13.40 -13.54
C VAL A 69 6.34 -13.22 -14.75
N ARG A 70 5.22 -12.56 -14.57
CA ARG A 70 4.30 -12.19 -15.64
C ARG A 70 4.05 -10.69 -15.61
N ARG A 71 3.93 -10.08 -16.76
CA ARG A 71 3.46 -8.70 -16.85
C ARG A 71 1.98 -8.66 -16.47
N ALA A 72 1.61 -7.71 -15.61
CA ALA A 72 0.22 -7.44 -15.26
C ALA A 72 -0.33 -6.39 -16.24
N PRO A 73 -1.28 -6.74 -17.10
CA PRO A 73 -1.92 -5.77 -17.99
C PRO A 73 -2.94 -4.92 -17.20
N ASN A 74 -3.28 -3.76 -17.73
CA ASN A 74 -4.40 -2.90 -17.28
C ASN A 74 -4.35 -2.43 -15.81
N VAL A 75 -3.15 -2.24 -15.25
CA VAL A 75 -2.98 -1.76 -13.86
C VAL A 75 -3.16 -0.25 -13.69
N ALA A 76 -3.60 0.44 -14.74
CA ALA A 76 -3.74 1.92 -14.73
C ALA A 76 -5.14 2.40 -14.32
N PHE A 77 -6.12 1.51 -14.17
CA PHE A 77 -7.53 1.86 -14.03
C PHE A 77 -8.22 1.07 -12.90
N ASP A 78 -9.41 0.56 -13.19
CA ASP A 78 -10.35 -0.02 -12.21
C ASP A 78 -10.21 -1.54 -11.98
N ASN A 79 -9.12 -2.15 -12.38
CA ASN A 79 -8.83 -3.51 -11.94
C ASN A 79 -8.78 -3.59 -10.42
N PRO A 80 -9.22 -4.70 -9.81
CA PRO A 80 -9.10 -4.87 -8.38
C PRO A 80 -7.64 -4.69 -7.90
N GLY A 81 -7.45 -3.85 -6.89
CA GLY A 81 -6.15 -3.67 -6.26
C GLY A 81 -5.68 -4.97 -5.59
N THR A 82 -4.39 -5.23 -5.60
CA THR A 82 -3.81 -6.42 -4.97
C THR A 82 -4.19 -6.49 -3.49
N ASN A 83 -4.64 -7.66 -3.06
CA ASN A 83 -5.00 -7.95 -1.65
C ASN A 83 -6.05 -7.02 -1.03
N SER A 84 -6.89 -6.36 -1.83
CA SER A 84 -7.88 -5.38 -1.37
C SER A 84 -9.30 -5.92 -1.22
N ASP A 85 -9.54 -7.18 -1.55
CA ASP A 85 -10.86 -7.82 -1.54
C ASP A 85 -11.94 -7.00 -2.30
N ASN A 86 -11.54 -6.44 -3.45
CA ASN A 86 -12.32 -5.56 -4.34
C ASN A 86 -12.75 -4.22 -3.73
N LEU A 87 -12.23 -3.84 -2.56
CA LEU A 87 -12.55 -2.56 -1.95
C LEU A 87 -11.74 -1.40 -2.53
N ARG A 88 -10.66 -1.69 -3.26
CA ARG A 88 -9.81 -0.72 -3.93
C ARG A 88 -9.59 -1.10 -5.39
N THR A 89 -9.49 -0.12 -6.27
CA THR A 89 -9.07 -0.28 -7.67
C THR A 89 -7.56 -0.02 -7.82
N SER A 90 -6.97 -0.43 -8.94
CA SER A 90 -5.52 -0.28 -9.19
C SER A 90 -5.07 1.18 -9.25
N ASP A 91 -5.96 2.09 -9.62
CA ASP A 91 -5.70 3.52 -9.68
C ASP A 91 -5.89 4.26 -8.34
N GLN A 92 -6.11 3.53 -7.25
CA GLN A 92 -6.31 4.05 -5.90
C GLN A 92 -5.13 3.73 -4.96
N LEU A 93 -3.92 3.57 -5.47
CA LEU A 93 -2.73 3.56 -4.63
C LEU A 93 -2.43 5.00 -4.19
N ASP A 94 -2.12 5.20 -2.91
CA ASP A 94 -1.95 6.53 -2.31
C ASP A 94 -3.14 7.45 -2.66
N ILE A 95 -4.34 6.92 -2.37
CA ILE A 95 -5.66 7.52 -2.60
C ILE A 95 -6.02 7.63 -4.08
N TYR A 96 -5.20 8.23 -4.92
CA TYR A 96 -5.36 8.23 -6.37
C TYR A 96 -4.00 8.32 -7.09
N ASN A 97 -3.74 7.32 -7.92
CA ASN A 97 -2.56 7.25 -8.76
C ASN A 97 -2.90 6.56 -10.10
N GLY A 98 -3.85 7.10 -10.83
CA GLY A 98 -4.35 6.57 -12.09
C GLY A 98 -4.02 7.44 -13.29
N SER A 99 -4.13 6.87 -14.50
CA SER A 99 -4.08 7.65 -15.72
C SER A 99 -5.28 8.60 -15.78
N PRO A 100 -5.05 9.88 -16.09
CA PRO A 100 -6.14 10.86 -16.16
C PRO A 100 -7.00 10.74 -17.41
N GLU A 101 -6.64 9.91 -18.39
CA GLU A 101 -7.17 9.94 -19.75
C GLU A 101 -8.65 9.59 -19.87
N ARG A 102 -9.19 8.75 -18.96
CA ARG A 102 -10.59 8.32 -18.99
C ARG A 102 -11.58 9.34 -18.45
N TYR A 103 -11.08 10.40 -17.82
CA TYR A 103 -11.90 11.39 -17.13
C TYR A 103 -11.73 12.78 -17.72
N ASP A 104 -12.80 13.55 -17.68
CA ASP A 104 -12.77 15.01 -17.79
C ASP A 104 -12.55 15.58 -16.39
N TRP A 105 -11.56 16.46 -16.28
CA TRP A 105 -11.11 17.02 -15.01
C TRP A 105 -11.50 18.49 -14.90
N LYS A 106 -12.01 18.86 -13.73
CA LYS A 106 -12.43 20.25 -13.44
C LYS A 106 -11.87 20.67 -12.09
N LEU A 107 -11.11 21.74 -12.08
CA LEU A 107 -10.76 22.46 -10.85
C LEU A 107 -11.97 23.29 -10.44
N VAL A 108 -12.60 22.91 -9.31
CA VAL A 108 -13.78 23.61 -8.75
C VAL A 108 -13.36 24.87 -8.01
N GLY A 109 -12.24 24.82 -7.29
CA GLY A 109 -11.70 25.91 -6.50
C GLY A 109 -11.22 25.42 -5.15
N LYS A 110 -11.01 26.37 -4.21
CA LYS A 110 -10.60 26.07 -2.84
C LYS A 110 -11.80 26.04 -1.90
N LYS A 111 -11.72 25.15 -0.90
CA LYS A 111 -12.65 25.11 0.24
C LYS A 111 -11.90 24.85 1.53
N GLU A 112 -12.46 25.33 2.63
CA GLU A 112 -12.03 24.95 3.98
C GLU A 112 -12.93 23.82 4.45
N ILE A 113 -12.33 22.64 4.73
CA ILE A 113 -13.04 21.46 5.19
C ILE A 113 -12.23 20.71 6.26
N LEU A 114 -12.88 19.91 7.07
CA LEU A 114 -12.22 18.99 7.98
C LEU A 114 -11.67 17.81 7.18
N VAL A 115 -10.37 17.57 7.29
CA VAL A 115 -9.66 16.48 6.61
C VAL A 115 -8.77 15.72 7.59
N PRO A 116 -8.50 14.43 7.37
CA PRO A 116 -7.53 13.69 8.18
C PRO A 116 -6.15 14.34 8.10
N TYR A 117 -5.59 14.73 9.24
CA TYR A 117 -4.27 15.37 9.28
C TYR A 117 -3.60 15.16 10.64
N ASN A 118 -2.26 15.16 10.66
CA ASN A 118 -1.47 14.96 11.88
C ASN A 118 -1.91 13.72 12.70
N ALA A 119 -2.08 12.60 12.02
CA ALA A 119 -2.62 11.36 12.56
C ALA A 119 -1.65 10.58 13.48
N TYR A 120 -0.82 11.28 14.27
CA TYR A 120 0.24 10.69 15.11
C TYR A 120 -0.30 9.72 16.16
N LYS A 121 -1.50 9.97 16.72
CA LYS A 121 -2.12 9.06 17.67
C LYS A 121 -2.47 7.73 17.01
N LEU A 122 -2.99 7.81 15.77
CA LEU A 122 -3.34 6.64 14.96
C LEU A 122 -2.09 5.84 14.55
N HIS A 123 -0.95 6.50 14.31
CA HIS A 123 0.32 5.90 13.92
C HIS A 123 1.13 5.36 15.12
N SER A 124 0.71 5.61 16.36
CA SER A 124 1.50 5.26 17.55
C SER A 124 1.72 3.76 17.71
N ASP A 125 2.95 3.34 18.01
CA ASP A 125 3.34 1.97 18.36
C ASP A 125 2.68 1.44 19.66
N LYS A 126 2.10 2.34 20.47
CA LYS A 126 1.34 2.00 21.68
C LYS A 126 -0.09 1.57 21.37
N VAL A 127 -0.58 1.82 20.14
CA VAL A 127 -1.92 1.47 19.72
C VAL A 127 -1.89 0.17 18.93
N LYS A 128 -2.79 -0.76 19.27
CA LYS A 128 -2.88 -2.06 18.62
C LYS A 128 -3.86 -2.04 17.43
N TYR A 129 -3.65 -2.92 16.46
CA TYR A 129 -4.59 -3.05 15.33
C TYR A 129 -6.03 -3.27 15.79
N ALA A 130 -6.24 -4.04 16.86
CA ALA A 130 -7.57 -4.26 17.43
C ALA A 130 -8.21 -3.00 18.03
N ASP A 131 -7.40 -2.01 18.42
CA ASP A 131 -7.90 -0.72 18.91
C ASP A 131 -8.33 0.18 17.77
N ILE A 132 -7.67 0.08 16.61
CA ILE A 132 -7.95 0.86 15.41
C ILE A 132 -9.14 0.26 14.64
N LEU A 133 -9.10 -1.04 14.39
CA LEU A 133 -10.06 -1.72 13.52
C LEU A 133 -11.34 -2.05 14.30
N LYS A 134 -12.43 -1.36 13.98
CA LYS A 134 -13.76 -1.59 14.56
C LYS A 134 -14.76 -2.08 13.50
N LYS A 135 -15.94 -2.42 13.91
CA LYS A 135 -17.01 -2.83 13.00
C LYS A 135 -17.44 -1.64 12.14
N ASN A 136 -17.42 -1.79 10.83
CA ASN A 136 -17.85 -0.82 9.81
C ASN A 136 -16.96 0.41 9.63
N HIS A 137 -16.09 0.75 10.54
CA HIS A 137 -15.21 1.93 10.47
C HIS A 137 -13.98 1.76 11.38
N ILE A 138 -12.97 2.62 11.20
CA ILE A 138 -11.86 2.74 12.15
C ILE A 138 -12.33 3.45 13.43
N ASN A 139 -11.59 3.25 14.52
CA ASN A 139 -11.86 3.95 15.78
C ASN A 139 -11.64 5.45 15.63
N GLN A 140 -12.72 6.22 15.64
CA GLN A 140 -12.71 7.67 15.45
C GLN A 140 -12.02 8.43 16.59
N ASP A 141 -11.94 7.87 17.80
CA ASP A 141 -11.20 8.47 18.93
C ASP A 141 -9.69 8.51 18.71
N LEU A 142 -9.20 7.71 17.77
CA LEU A 142 -7.80 7.67 17.36
C LEU A 142 -7.52 8.52 16.12
N ALA A 143 -8.53 8.77 15.30
CA ALA A 143 -8.44 9.64 14.14
C ALA A 143 -8.33 11.11 14.57
N ARG A 144 -7.69 11.90 13.73
CA ARG A 144 -7.60 13.35 13.90
C ARG A 144 -7.99 14.03 12.62
N TYR A 145 -8.85 15.03 12.73
CA TYR A 145 -9.28 15.88 11.62
C TYR A 145 -8.95 17.33 11.96
N GLU A 146 -8.45 18.06 10.98
CA GLU A 146 -8.12 19.48 11.08
C GLU A 146 -8.82 20.26 9.98
N LEU A 147 -9.11 21.52 10.24
CA LEU A 147 -9.64 22.42 9.24
C LEU A 147 -8.49 22.86 8.31
N HIS A 148 -8.51 22.37 7.09
CA HIS A 148 -7.54 22.71 6.06
C HIS A 148 -8.22 23.34 4.85
N ARG A 149 -7.48 24.18 4.15
CA ARG A 149 -7.86 24.68 2.85
C ARG A 149 -7.38 23.70 1.79
N VAL A 150 -8.32 23.17 1.03
CA VAL A 150 -8.06 22.17 0.01
C VAL A 150 -8.47 22.66 -1.37
N TRP A 151 -7.77 22.20 -2.39
CA TRP A 151 -8.23 22.26 -3.75
C TRP A 151 -9.27 21.16 -3.97
N VAL A 152 -10.42 21.53 -4.49
CA VAL A 152 -11.47 20.57 -4.89
C VAL A 152 -11.37 20.34 -6.38
N VAL A 153 -11.10 19.07 -6.73
CA VAL A 153 -10.96 18.62 -8.11
C VAL A 153 -12.04 17.57 -8.40
N GLU A 154 -12.85 17.80 -9.41
CA GLU A 154 -13.83 16.84 -9.89
C GLU A 154 -13.29 16.11 -11.13
N SER A 155 -13.52 14.80 -11.17
CA SER A 155 -13.29 13.98 -12.34
C SER A 155 -14.59 13.30 -12.76
N THR A 156 -15.01 13.48 -14.01
CA THR A 156 -16.21 12.85 -14.59
C THR A 156 -15.81 11.91 -15.70
N LEU A 157 -16.31 10.68 -15.67
CA LEU A 157 -15.99 9.67 -16.66
C LEU A 157 -16.46 10.13 -18.04
N LYS A 158 -15.55 10.12 -19.02
CA LYS A 158 -15.82 10.50 -20.40
C LYS A 158 -16.84 9.56 -21.03
N GLN A 159 -17.63 10.09 -21.96
CA GLN A 159 -18.56 9.28 -22.74
C GLN A 159 -17.83 8.17 -23.49
N GLY A 160 -18.37 6.96 -23.47
CA GLY A 160 -17.79 5.77 -24.11
C GLY A 160 -16.67 5.10 -23.30
N MET A 161 -16.21 5.71 -22.20
CA MET A 161 -15.24 5.07 -21.30
C MET A 161 -15.93 4.22 -20.22
N SER A 162 -15.20 3.27 -19.69
CA SER A 162 -15.68 2.39 -18.60
C SER A 162 -14.78 2.52 -17.38
N HIS A 163 -15.40 2.65 -16.22
CA HIS A 163 -14.77 2.60 -14.90
C HIS A 163 -15.81 2.26 -13.84
N LEU A 164 -15.37 1.74 -12.68
CA LEU A 164 -16.23 1.49 -11.52
C LEU A 164 -16.89 2.78 -11.02
N TYR A 165 -16.15 3.89 -11.03
CA TYR A 165 -16.62 5.20 -10.59
C TYR A 165 -16.94 6.09 -11.77
N SER A 166 -18.18 6.60 -11.83
CA SER A 166 -18.60 7.56 -12.86
C SER A 166 -18.10 8.97 -12.59
N ARG A 167 -17.88 9.31 -11.33
CA ARG A 167 -17.36 10.59 -10.87
C ARG A 167 -16.57 10.41 -9.59
N ARG A 168 -15.55 11.24 -9.40
CA ARG A 168 -14.84 11.42 -8.13
C ARG A 168 -14.74 12.90 -7.80
N THR A 169 -14.78 13.22 -6.50
CA THR A 169 -14.41 14.54 -5.99
C THR A 169 -13.21 14.35 -5.09
N LEU A 170 -12.06 14.92 -5.47
CA LEU A 170 -10.82 14.83 -4.75
C LEU A 170 -10.60 16.10 -3.94
N TYR A 171 -10.15 15.93 -2.71
CA TYR A 171 -9.80 17.01 -1.79
C TYR A 171 -8.29 16.98 -1.56
N VAL A 172 -7.59 17.90 -2.23
CA VAL A 172 -6.12 17.97 -2.27
C VAL A 172 -5.67 19.10 -1.35
N ASP A 173 -4.86 18.76 -0.36
CA ASP A 173 -4.31 19.74 0.58
C ASP A 173 -3.43 20.76 -0.14
N GLU A 174 -3.58 22.06 0.18
CA GLU A 174 -2.82 23.10 -0.53
C GLU A 174 -1.37 23.20 -0.08
N ASP A 175 -1.03 22.69 1.10
CA ASP A 175 0.31 22.76 1.66
C ASP A 175 1.17 21.55 1.27
N SER A 176 0.63 20.35 1.42
CA SER A 176 1.34 19.09 1.16
C SER A 176 1.13 18.54 -0.25
N TRP A 177 0.10 19.00 -0.96
CA TRP A 177 -0.38 18.44 -2.24
C TRP A 177 -0.86 17.00 -2.14
N GLN A 178 -1.04 16.48 -0.92
CA GLN A 178 -1.57 15.15 -0.68
C GLN A 178 -3.10 15.15 -0.88
N ILE A 179 -3.63 14.10 -1.49
CA ILE A 179 -5.07 13.87 -1.54
C ILE A 179 -5.50 13.31 -0.19
N LEU A 180 -6.29 14.06 0.57
CA LEU A 180 -6.67 13.69 1.94
C LEU A 180 -8.00 12.96 2.01
N ALA A 181 -8.89 13.22 1.06
CA ALA A 181 -10.16 12.52 0.95
C ALA A 181 -10.63 12.45 -0.50
N VAL A 182 -11.45 11.43 -0.82
CA VAL A 182 -12.11 11.30 -2.12
C VAL A 182 -13.51 10.74 -1.96
N ASP A 183 -14.47 11.43 -2.55
CA ASP A 183 -15.83 10.92 -2.76
C ASP A 183 -15.89 10.20 -4.10
N CYS A 184 -16.28 8.91 -4.08
CA CYS A 184 -16.41 8.09 -5.29
C CYS A 184 -17.89 7.78 -5.55
N TYR A 185 -18.35 8.11 -6.73
CA TYR A 185 -19.76 7.97 -7.14
C TYR A 185 -19.92 6.83 -8.15
N ASP A 186 -21.02 6.07 -7.99
CA ASP A 186 -21.40 5.01 -8.91
C ASP A 186 -21.98 5.56 -10.24
N ARG A 187 -22.38 4.66 -11.14
CA ARG A 187 -22.98 5.04 -12.44
C ARG A 187 -24.36 5.69 -12.32
N ARG A 188 -25.01 5.61 -11.15
CA ARG A 188 -26.29 6.28 -10.86
C ARG A 188 -26.08 7.66 -10.25
N GLY A 189 -24.80 8.07 -10.05
CA GLY A 189 -24.45 9.32 -9.40
C GLY A 189 -24.61 9.29 -7.89
N GLN A 190 -24.77 8.11 -7.27
CA GLN A 190 -24.87 7.96 -5.83
C GLN A 190 -23.48 7.83 -5.22
N LEU A 191 -23.26 8.44 -4.05
CA LEU A 191 -22.04 8.26 -3.28
C LEU A 191 -21.92 6.79 -2.90
N TYR A 192 -20.89 6.13 -3.44
CA TYR A 192 -20.71 4.70 -3.34
C TYR A 192 -19.60 4.35 -2.36
N ARG A 193 -18.43 5.03 -2.49
CA ARG A 193 -17.30 4.85 -1.60
C ARG A 193 -16.71 6.18 -1.18
N VAL A 194 -16.13 6.19 0.01
CA VAL A 194 -15.34 7.30 0.52
C VAL A 194 -13.95 6.79 0.86
N GLN A 195 -12.94 7.56 0.49
CA GLN A 195 -11.56 7.29 0.85
C GLN A 195 -11.03 8.41 1.75
N GLU A 196 -10.15 8.04 2.68
CA GLU A 196 -9.41 8.97 3.52
C GLU A 196 -7.95 8.58 3.57
N GLY A 197 -7.07 9.57 3.43
CA GLY A 197 -5.64 9.47 3.64
C GLY A 197 -5.27 10.12 4.97
N HIS A 198 -4.99 9.31 5.99
CA HIS A 198 -4.54 9.81 7.28
C HIS A 198 -3.04 10.05 7.23
N VAL A 199 -2.62 11.31 7.22
CA VAL A 199 -1.23 11.71 7.01
C VAL A 199 -0.55 12.11 8.31
N ILE A 200 0.77 11.91 8.34
CA ILE A 200 1.69 12.47 9.33
C ILE A 200 2.83 13.22 8.65
N ASN A 201 3.46 14.13 9.36
CA ASN A 201 4.63 14.84 8.90
C ASN A 201 5.89 14.25 9.57
N TYR A 202 6.81 13.73 8.76
CA TYR A 202 8.14 13.33 9.21
C TYR A 202 9.06 14.55 9.19
N TYR A 203 9.20 15.23 10.33
CA TYR A 203 9.93 16.49 10.44
C TYR A 203 11.43 16.37 10.16
N ASP A 204 12.01 15.21 10.43
CA ASP A 204 13.41 14.88 10.16
C ASP A 204 13.71 14.69 8.67
N LEU A 205 12.68 14.41 7.87
CA LEU A 205 12.75 14.19 6.42
C LEU A 205 12.00 15.25 5.60
N PRO A 206 11.51 16.32 6.19
CA PRO A 206 10.46 17.26 5.81
C PRO A 206 9.51 16.73 4.72
N THR A 207 8.83 15.61 5.03
CA THR A 207 7.87 15.00 4.11
C THR A 207 6.55 14.65 4.82
N VAL A 208 5.44 14.87 4.15
CA VAL A 208 4.13 14.37 4.56
C VAL A 208 3.92 13.00 3.94
N TRP A 209 3.49 12.04 4.73
CA TRP A 209 3.27 10.67 4.29
C TRP A 209 1.98 10.09 4.86
N THR A 210 1.28 9.30 4.05
CA THR A 210 0.06 8.62 4.48
C THR A 210 0.40 7.43 5.37
N THR A 211 -0.02 7.47 6.63
CA THR A 211 0.18 6.37 7.58
C THR A 211 -0.93 5.33 7.51
N LEU A 212 -2.14 5.74 7.11
CA LEU A 212 -3.28 4.86 6.92
C LEU A 212 -4.16 5.37 5.79
N GLU A 213 -4.42 4.52 4.81
CA GLU A 213 -5.45 4.73 3.80
C GLU A 213 -6.70 3.92 4.20
N THR A 214 -7.86 4.54 4.13
CA THR A 214 -9.14 3.86 4.28
C THR A 214 -9.99 3.97 3.03
N THR A 215 -10.74 2.92 2.72
CA THR A 215 -11.80 2.95 1.71
C THR A 215 -13.05 2.34 2.31
N PHE A 216 -14.08 3.13 2.48
CA PHE A 216 -15.37 2.71 3.03
C PHE A 216 -16.34 2.43 1.88
N ASP A 217 -16.93 1.24 1.84
CA ASP A 217 -18.00 0.87 0.92
C ASP A 217 -19.35 1.10 1.62
N LEU A 218 -20.04 2.16 1.22
CA LEU A 218 -21.27 2.61 1.86
C LEU A 218 -22.47 1.71 1.54
N SER A 219 -22.35 0.84 0.53
CA SER A 219 -23.44 -0.07 0.14
C SER A 219 -23.58 -1.27 1.07
N ASN A 220 -22.49 -1.69 1.71
CA ASN A 220 -22.47 -2.92 2.52
C ASN A 220 -21.77 -2.77 3.87
N GLY A 221 -21.27 -1.57 4.19
CA GLY A 221 -20.60 -1.26 5.45
C GLY A 221 -19.20 -1.90 5.62
N ARG A 222 -18.62 -2.47 4.55
CA ARG A 222 -17.24 -2.97 4.58
C ARG A 222 -16.27 -1.85 4.37
N TYR A 223 -15.07 -2.01 4.89
CA TYR A 223 -13.97 -1.09 4.61
C TYR A 223 -12.63 -1.80 4.49
N LEU A 224 -11.72 -1.17 3.79
CA LEU A 224 -10.30 -1.51 3.73
C LEU A 224 -9.53 -0.51 4.59
N ALA A 225 -8.56 -1.01 5.34
CA ALA A 225 -7.54 -0.22 6.01
C ALA A 225 -6.17 -0.70 5.51
N LEU A 226 -5.40 0.18 4.92
CA LEU A 226 -4.09 -0.12 4.32
C LEU A 226 -3.04 0.82 4.93
N GLY A 227 -1.85 0.28 5.23
CA GLY A 227 -0.72 1.05 5.74
C GLY A 227 -0.51 0.92 7.25
N LEU A 228 -1.34 0.17 7.98
CA LEU A 228 -1.15 -0.05 9.42
C LEU A 228 0.21 -0.70 9.71
N ASP A 229 1.02 -0.08 10.55
CA ASP A 229 2.37 -0.49 10.91
C ASP A 229 2.63 -0.48 12.44
N ASN A 230 1.64 -0.15 13.25
CA ASN A 230 1.71 0.03 14.70
C ASN A 230 2.32 -1.17 15.46
N GLU A 231 2.14 -2.39 14.97
CA GLU A 231 2.64 -3.62 15.59
C GLU A 231 3.85 -4.20 14.84
N GLU A 232 4.40 -3.46 13.87
CA GLU A 232 5.58 -3.88 13.14
C GLU A 232 6.85 -3.42 13.90
N PRO A 233 7.91 -4.24 13.94
CA PRO A 233 9.14 -3.90 14.66
C PRO A 233 9.92 -2.76 14.02
N GLN A 234 9.70 -2.51 12.76
CA GLN A 234 10.27 -1.41 11.98
C GLN A 234 9.23 -0.92 10.99
N THR A 235 8.96 0.37 11.01
CA THR A 235 7.97 1.01 10.12
C THR A 235 8.62 1.42 8.81
N TYR A 236 9.36 2.53 8.78
CA TYR A 236 10.04 3.02 7.61
C TYR A 236 11.57 3.06 7.81
N ASP A 237 12.32 2.70 6.77
CA ASP A 237 13.76 2.84 6.70
C ASP A 237 14.12 3.76 5.52
N PHE A 238 14.21 5.04 5.80
CA PHE A 238 14.57 6.05 4.80
C PHE A 238 16.08 6.07 4.48
N SER A 239 16.90 5.32 5.22
CA SER A 239 18.34 5.15 4.96
C SER A 239 18.64 4.08 3.92
N ALA A 240 17.64 3.29 3.53
CA ALA A 240 17.79 2.20 2.56
C ALA A 240 18.31 2.72 1.21
N LYS A 241 19.37 2.09 0.71
CA LYS A 241 19.98 2.48 -0.57
C LYS A 241 19.57 1.51 -1.67
N PHE A 242 18.90 2.05 -2.66
CA PHE A 242 18.48 1.30 -3.85
C PHE A 242 19.04 1.91 -5.13
N SER A 243 18.98 1.10 -6.18
CA SER A 243 19.22 1.51 -7.56
C SER A 243 18.17 0.87 -8.47
N THR A 244 18.07 1.33 -9.70
CA THR A 244 17.17 0.76 -10.72
C THR A 244 17.35 -0.74 -10.93
N ALA A 245 18.58 -1.26 -10.70
CA ALA A 245 18.88 -2.69 -10.82
C ALA A 245 18.12 -3.56 -9.78
N ASN A 246 17.72 -2.99 -8.64
CA ASN A 246 16.94 -3.70 -7.62
C ASN A 246 15.48 -3.88 -8.05
N PHE A 247 15.00 -3.08 -9.00
CA PHE A 247 13.61 -3.02 -9.45
C PHE A 247 13.42 -3.52 -10.89
N GLN A 248 14.24 -4.46 -11.33
CA GLN A 248 14.07 -5.11 -12.62
C GLN A 248 13.19 -6.38 -12.49
N PRO A 249 12.42 -6.77 -13.51
CA PRO A 249 11.62 -8.00 -13.48
C PRO A 249 12.47 -9.24 -13.15
N SER A 250 13.73 -9.30 -13.62
CA SER A 250 14.69 -10.36 -13.28
C SER A 250 15.04 -10.41 -11.79
N ALA A 251 14.95 -9.29 -11.07
CA ALA A 251 15.22 -9.24 -9.63
C ALA A 251 14.12 -9.95 -8.80
N LEU A 252 12.88 -10.01 -9.30
CA LEU A 252 11.76 -10.68 -8.62
C LEU A 252 12.03 -12.17 -8.44
N THR A 253 12.54 -12.84 -9.46
CA THR A 253 12.89 -14.26 -9.39
C THR A 253 13.95 -14.53 -8.31
N ARG A 254 14.98 -13.68 -8.25
CA ARG A 254 16.06 -13.79 -7.24
C ARG A 254 15.51 -13.58 -5.82
N ARG A 255 14.62 -12.61 -5.62
CA ARG A 255 13.95 -12.36 -4.33
C ARG A 255 13.10 -13.55 -3.91
N GLY A 256 12.27 -14.09 -4.79
CA GLY A 256 11.42 -15.26 -4.52
C GLY A 256 12.21 -16.52 -4.15
N VAL A 257 13.35 -16.76 -4.79
CA VAL A 257 14.24 -17.90 -4.49
C VAL A 257 14.90 -17.73 -3.11
N ARG A 258 15.47 -16.54 -2.80
CA ARG A 258 16.11 -16.27 -1.51
C ARG A 258 15.17 -16.50 -0.34
N ARG A 259 13.94 -16.05 -0.43
CA ARG A 259 12.94 -16.23 0.62
C ARG A 259 12.63 -17.70 0.88
N ARG A 260 12.51 -18.50 -0.16
CA ARG A 260 12.24 -19.93 -0.03
C ARG A 260 13.37 -20.65 0.69
N VAL A 261 14.62 -20.31 0.39
CA VAL A 261 15.80 -20.85 1.08
C VAL A 261 15.76 -20.48 2.55
N GLN A 262 15.43 -19.23 2.90
CA GLN A 262 15.30 -18.79 4.30
C GLN A 262 14.15 -19.50 5.02
N ALA A 263 13.00 -19.68 4.38
CA ALA A 263 11.87 -20.42 4.95
C ALA A 263 12.22 -21.89 5.20
N VAL A 264 12.89 -22.56 4.27
CA VAL A 264 13.36 -23.93 4.42
C VAL A 264 14.39 -24.05 5.54
N LEU A 265 15.35 -23.13 5.61
CA LEU A 265 16.34 -23.10 6.70
C LEU A 265 15.69 -22.82 8.06
N GLY A 266 14.68 -21.95 8.12
CA GLY A 266 13.88 -21.71 9.33
C GLY A 266 13.16 -22.96 9.81
N VAL A 267 12.51 -23.71 8.91
CA VAL A 267 11.84 -24.97 9.23
C VAL A 267 12.84 -26.03 9.70
N LEU A 268 14.01 -26.12 9.06
CA LEU A 268 15.08 -27.05 9.48
C LEU A 268 15.64 -26.69 10.85
N ARG A 269 15.80 -25.39 11.18
CA ARG A 269 16.21 -24.93 12.53
C ARG A 269 15.17 -25.31 13.58
N LEU A 270 13.89 -25.06 13.33
CA LEU A 270 12.81 -25.45 14.25
C LEU A 270 12.72 -26.96 14.45
N ARG A 271 12.90 -27.77 13.41
CA ARG A 271 12.94 -29.24 13.52
C ARG A 271 14.16 -29.73 14.30
N ARG A 272 15.32 -29.08 14.14
CA ARG A 272 16.53 -29.39 14.94
C ARG A 272 16.35 -29.04 16.41
N GLN A 273 15.74 -27.89 16.74
CA GLN A 273 15.43 -27.52 18.11
C GLN A 273 14.43 -28.50 18.75
N ARG A 274 13.35 -28.88 18.07
CA ARG A 274 12.39 -29.89 18.58
C ARG A 274 13.03 -31.22 18.82
N LYS A 275 13.94 -31.70 17.96
CA LYS A 275 14.68 -32.96 18.19
C LYS A 275 15.65 -32.86 19.38
N PHE A 276 16.25 -31.68 19.62
CA PHE A 276 17.13 -31.46 20.75
C PHE A 276 16.34 -31.47 22.07
N PHE A 277 15.18 -30.83 22.12
CA PHE A 277 14.30 -30.86 23.31
C PHE A 277 13.70 -32.24 23.55
N ALA A 278 13.29 -32.96 22.54
CA ALA A 278 12.82 -34.34 22.68
C ALA A 278 13.93 -35.26 23.21
N GLY A 279 15.19 -35.06 22.82
CA GLY A 279 16.34 -35.80 23.36
C GLY A 279 16.66 -35.47 24.82
N VAL A 280 16.40 -34.26 25.28
CA VAL A 280 16.58 -33.84 26.67
C VAL A 280 15.48 -34.39 27.59
N GLU A 281 14.23 -34.48 27.11
CA GLU A 281 13.14 -35.09 27.84
C GLU A 281 13.38 -36.63 28.03
N THR A 282 13.83 -37.32 27.01
CA THR A 282 14.17 -38.76 27.10
C THR A 282 15.34 -39.01 28.07
N LEU A 283 16.29 -38.10 28.19
CA LEU A 283 17.38 -38.19 29.15
C LEU A 283 16.95 -37.90 30.62
N ARG A 284 15.91 -37.09 30.82
CA ARG A 284 15.32 -36.84 32.14
C ARG A 284 14.48 -38.02 32.62
N GLU A 285 13.71 -38.65 31.75
CA GLU A 285 12.93 -39.84 32.10
C GLU A 285 13.84 -41.02 32.50
N THR A 286 14.97 -41.22 31.81
CA THR A 286 15.94 -42.26 32.15
C THR A 286 16.76 -42.02 33.43
N GLN A 287 16.77 -40.78 33.96
CA GLN A 287 17.41 -40.48 35.26
C GLN A 287 16.46 -40.64 36.44
N ASN A 288 15.14 -40.47 36.23
CA ASN A 288 14.14 -40.66 37.29
C ASN A 288 13.80 -42.14 37.57
N ASP A 289 14.10 -43.05 36.63
CA ASP A 289 13.91 -44.49 36.83
C ASP A 289 15.11 -45.20 37.53
N ARG A 290 16.08 -44.41 38.06
CA ARG A 290 17.28 -44.93 38.78
C ARG A 290 17.45 -44.41 40.22
N GLU A 291 16.47 -43.68 40.74
CA GLU A 291 16.33 -43.37 42.17
C GLU A 291 15.08 -44.08 42.75
#